data_b2295be00749de09864c1da5adc41dee
#
_entry.id   b2295be00749de09864c1da5adc41dee
#
_cell.length_a   1.000
_cell.length_b   1.000
_cell.length_c   1.000
_cell.angle_alpha   90.00
_cell.angle_beta   90.00
_cell.angle_gamma   90.00
#
_symmetry.space_group_name_H-M   'P 1'
#
loop_
_entity.id
_entity.type
_entity.pdbx_description
1 polymer ?
#
loop_
_entity_poly.entity_id
_entity_poly.type
_entity_poly.pdbx_seq_one_letter_code
_entity_poly.pdbx_strand_id
1 'polypeptide(L)'
;MIRVEGLRKSFATRTGRVQAVDGVSFDAADGQITGLLGPNGAGKTTTLRMLYTLMAPDSGRVLVDGIDAAIEPTRVRACLGVLPDARGIYKRLTARENIAYFGALQGLDDRLIAERTERLVSALDMRDFIDRRAEGFSQGQRTKTAIARALVHAPRNVLLDEPTNGLDVMTTRSLRNFLLEQRAEGRCVLFSSHIMQEVARLCDRIVVIAHGHVVADGTPEELRESMGCANLEDAFVKAIGSDEGLFA
;
A
#
# COMPACT_ATOMS: atom_id res chain seq x y z
N MET A 1 -2.58 -4.82 12.68
CA MET A 1 -2.82 -6.07 11.92
C MET A 1 -4.04 -5.93 11.03
N ILE A 2 -3.97 -6.40 9.76
CA ILE A 2 -5.08 -6.39 8.81
C ILE A 2 -5.42 -7.83 8.47
N ARG A 3 -6.72 -8.20 8.52
CA ARG A 3 -7.23 -9.50 8.13
C ARG A 3 -8.29 -9.35 7.05
N VAL A 4 -8.17 -10.16 6.00
CA VAL A 4 -9.05 -10.16 4.83
C VAL A 4 -9.66 -11.56 4.70
N GLU A 5 -10.98 -11.65 4.61
CA GLU A 5 -11.72 -12.91 4.62
C GLU A 5 -12.72 -12.96 3.46
N GLY A 6 -12.45 -13.78 2.46
CA GLY A 6 -13.36 -14.11 1.36
C GLY A 6 -13.87 -12.91 0.56
N LEU A 7 -13.04 -11.86 0.37
CA LEU A 7 -13.49 -10.65 -0.32
C LEU A 7 -13.88 -10.91 -1.76
N ARG A 8 -15.03 -10.36 -2.15
CA ARG A 8 -15.53 -10.39 -3.52
C ARG A 8 -15.91 -8.99 -3.99
N LYS A 9 -15.62 -8.70 -5.25
CA LYS A 9 -16.04 -7.45 -5.90
C LYS A 9 -16.19 -7.63 -7.38
N SER A 10 -17.34 -7.23 -7.90
CA SER A 10 -17.62 -7.23 -9.33
C SER A 10 -18.10 -5.86 -9.79
N PHE A 11 -17.87 -5.58 -11.07
CA PHE A 11 -18.27 -4.33 -11.71
C PHE A 11 -19.13 -4.62 -12.94
N ALA A 12 -20.20 -3.86 -13.12
CA ALA A 12 -20.96 -3.86 -14.36
C ALA A 12 -20.15 -3.15 -15.45
N THR A 13 -20.04 -3.76 -16.62
CA THR A 13 -19.41 -3.19 -17.82
C THR A 13 -20.41 -3.17 -18.96
N ARG A 14 -20.06 -2.52 -20.06
CA ARG A 14 -20.92 -2.51 -21.27
C ARG A 14 -21.13 -3.91 -21.88
N THR A 15 -20.19 -4.81 -21.66
CA THR A 15 -20.16 -6.17 -22.22
C THR A 15 -20.58 -7.26 -21.24
N GLY A 16 -20.95 -6.89 -19.98
CA GLY A 16 -21.33 -7.86 -18.96
C GLY A 16 -20.81 -7.47 -17.58
N ARG A 17 -20.53 -8.46 -16.74
CA ARG A 17 -20.02 -8.29 -15.38
C ARG A 17 -18.59 -8.82 -15.30
N VAL A 18 -17.68 -8.02 -14.74
CA VAL A 18 -16.29 -8.39 -14.51
C VAL A 18 -16.08 -8.63 -13.01
N GLN A 19 -15.63 -9.82 -12.66
CA GLN A 19 -15.24 -10.18 -11.30
C GLN A 19 -13.81 -9.72 -11.07
N ALA A 20 -13.63 -8.59 -10.38
CA ALA A 20 -12.32 -8.00 -10.14
C ALA A 20 -11.59 -8.61 -8.93
N VAL A 21 -12.36 -9.08 -7.93
CA VAL A 21 -11.87 -9.77 -6.73
C VAL A 21 -12.83 -10.91 -6.43
N ASP A 22 -12.32 -12.12 -6.26
CA ASP A 22 -13.13 -13.34 -6.06
C ASP A 22 -12.55 -14.24 -4.97
N GLY A 23 -13.06 -14.07 -3.76
CA GLY A 23 -12.71 -14.91 -2.61
C GLY A 23 -11.32 -14.62 -2.02
N VAL A 24 -10.78 -13.40 -2.19
CA VAL A 24 -9.46 -13.03 -1.67
C VAL A 24 -9.44 -13.08 -0.14
N SER A 25 -8.49 -13.85 0.42
CA SER A 25 -8.25 -13.96 1.85
C SER A 25 -6.76 -13.94 2.13
N PHE A 26 -6.31 -13.12 3.09
CA PHE A 26 -4.93 -13.07 3.60
C PHE A 26 -4.85 -12.28 4.89
N ASP A 27 -3.72 -12.41 5.59
CA ASP A 27 -3.39 -11.62 6.78
C ASP A 27 -2.13 -10.77 6.51
N ALA A 28 -2.12 -9.51 7.00
CA ALA A 28 -0.93 -8.69 7.12
C ALA A 28 -0.69 -8.39 8.60
N ALA A 29 0.43 -8.89 9.14
CA ALA A 29 0.73 -8.86 10.55
C ALA A 29 1.42 -7.55 10.99
N ASP A 30 1.32 -7.24 12.28
CA ASP A 30 2.09 -6.15 12.90
C ASP A 30 3.60 -6.48 12.87
N GLY A 31 4.43 -5.46 12.70
CA GLY A 31 5.89 -5.62 12.62
C GLY A 31 6.38 -6.37 11.38
N GLN A 32 5.55 -6.48 10.35
CA GLN A 32 5.88 -7.12 9.08
C GLN A 32 5.56 -6.22 7.88
N ILE A 33 6.31 -6.43 6.81
CA ILE A 33 6.03 -5.88 5.48
C ILE A 33 5.42 -6.99 4.64
N THR A 34 4.14 -6.84 4.28
CA THR A 34 3.42 -7.74 3.38
C THR A 34 3.33 -7.12 1.99
N GLY A 35 3.79 -7.83 0.96
CA GLY A 35 3.68 -7.42 -0.44
C GLY A 35 2.47 -8.04 -1.11
N LEU A 36 1.61 -7.24 -1.71
CA LEU A 36 0.52 -7.68 -2.57
C LEU A 36 1.00 -7.64 -4.02
N LEU A 37 1.47 -8.79 -4.52
CA LEU A 37 2.11 -8.91 -5.83
C LEU A 37 1.14 -9.45 -6.88
N GLY A 38 1.23 -8.97 -8.11
CA GLY A 38 0.43 -9.49 -9.21
C GLY A 38 0.49 -8.59 -10.45
N PRO A 39 0.09 -9.09 -11.62
CA PRO A 39 0.07 -8.31 -12.85
C PRO A 39 -0.95 -7.15 -12.78
N ASN A 40 -0.89 -6.27 -13.77
CA ASN A 40 -1.89 -5.22 -13.92
C ASN A 40 -3.28 -5.85 -14.16
N GLY A 41 -4.31 -5.30 -13.50
CA GLY A 41 -5.67 -5.85 -13.59
C GLY A 41 -5.93 -7.08 -12.70
N ALA A 42 -4.95 -7.59 -11.95
CA ALA A 42 -5.12 -8.75 -11.06
C ALA A 42 -6.11 -8.54 -9.89
N GLY A 43 -6.49 -7.29 -9.59
CA GLY A 43 -7.40 -6.97 -8.48
C GLY A 43 -6.73 -6.31 -7.27
N LYS A 44 -5.41 -6.06 -7.29
CA LYS A 44 -4.65 -5.46 -6.16
C LYS A 44 -5.25 -4.14 -5.67
N THR A 45 -5.34 -3.13 -6.54
CA THR A 45 -5.91 -1.81 -6.21
C THR A 45 -7.36 -1.91 -5.75
N THR A 46 -8.16 -2.79 -6.36
CA THR A 46 -9.55 -3.01 -5.93
C THR A 46 -9.60 -3.59 -4.52
N THR A 47 -8.75 -4.56 -4.22
CA THR A 47 -8.60 -5.12 -2.87
C THR A 47 -8.21 -4.04 -1.88
N LEU A 48 -7.14 -3.26 -2.16
CA LEU A 48 -6.71 -2.17 -1.28
C LEU A 48 -7.83 -1.13 -1.05
N ARG A 49 -8.57 -0.74 -2.09
CA ARG A 49 -9.71 0.22 -1.97
C ARG A 49 -10.81 -0.28 -1.03
N MET A 50 -11.03 -1.58 -0.94
CA MET A 50 -11.93 -2.16 0.05
C MET A 50 -11.33 -2.13 1.46
N LEU A 51 -10.02 -2.37 1.60
CA LEU A 51 -9.33 -2.34 2.90
C LEU A 51 -9.38 -0.95 3.54
N TYR A 52 -9.12 0.11 2.75
CA TYR A 52 -9.18 1.47 3.28
C TYR A 52 -10.56 2.14 3.13
N THR A 53 -11.61 1.32 2.99
CA THR A 53 -13.03 1.75 3.04
C THR A 53 -13.46 2.75 1.98
N LEU A 54 -12.73 2.87 0.86
CA LEU A 54 -13.14 3.68 -0.29
C LEU A 54 -14.24 2.99 -1.10
N MET A 55 -14.32 1.67 -1.00
CA MET A 55 -15.26 0.82 -1.71
C MET A 55 -15.79 -0.27 -0.80
N ALA A 56 -17.09 -0.51 -0.82
CA ALA A 56 -17.67 -1.65 -0.12
C ALA A 56 -17.47 -2.94 -0.94
N PRO A 57 -17.09 -4.07 -0.31
CA PRO A 57 -17.11 -5.37 -0.97
C PRO A 57 -18.55 -5.82 -1.29
N ASP A 58 -18.71 -6.69 -2.29
CA ASP A 58 -20.00 -7.33 -2.57
C ASP A 58 -20.27 -8.45 -1.54
N SER A 59 -19.19 -9.10 -1.05
CA SER A 59 -19.21 -10.06 0.07
C SER A 59 -17.81 -10.21 0.66
N GLY A 60 -17.71 -10.91 1.79
CA GLY A 60 -16.47 -11.06 2.55
C GLY A 60 -16.30 -9.98 3.60
N ARG A 61 -15.16 -9.96 4.28
CA ARG A 61 -14.91 -9.12 5.45
C ARG A 61 -13.49 -8.57 5.49
N VAL A 62 -13.35 -7.34 6.00
CA VAL A 62 -12.06 -6.72 6.32
C VAL A 62 -12.05 -6.33 7.79
N LEU A 63 -11.03 -6.77 8.51
CA LEU A 63 -10.77 -6.37 9.89
C LEU A 63 -9.43 -5.64 9.97
N VAL A 64 -9.43 -4.45 10.57
CA VAL A 64 -8.22 -3.67 10.88
C VAL A 64 -8.15 -3.52 12.39
N ASP A 65 -7.11 -4.07 13.01
CA ASP A 65 -6.96 -4.12 14.47
C ASP A 65 -8.23 -4.70 15.17
N GLY A 66 -8.88 -5.68 14.54
CA GLY A 66 -10.11 -6.30 15.01
C GLY A 66 -11.38 -5.49 14.73
N ILE A 67 -11.28 -4.29 14.15
CA ILE A 67 -12.42 -3.42 13.80
C ILE A 67 -12.91 -3.77 12.40
N ASP A 68 -14.21 -4.03 12.27
CA ASP A 68 -14.83 -4.34 10.98
C ASP A 68 -14.99 -3.08 10.12
N ALA A 69 -14.39 -3.12 8.91
CA ALA A 69 -14.38 -1.98 8.00
C ALA A 69 -15.76 -1.61 7.44
N ALA A 70 -16.70 -2.56 7.38
CA ALA A 70 -18.06 -2.30 6.93
C ALA A 70 -18.94 -1.70 8.03
N ILE A 71 -18.67 -2.04 9.30
CA ILE A 71 -19.43 -1.59 10.46
C ILE A 71 -18.93 -0.25 10.99
N GLU A 72 -17.62 -0.11 11.14
CA GLU A 72 -16.97 1.07 11.75
C GLU A 72 -15.93 1.72 10.82
N PRO A 73 -16.28 2.15 9.61
CA PRO A 73 -15.31 2.63 8.62
C PRO A 73 -14.49 3.85 9.08
N THR A 74 -15.08 4.71 9.91
CA THR A 74 -14.39 5.89 10.44
C THR A 74 -13.30 5.52 11.44
N ARG A 75 -13.55 4.53 12.30
CA ARG A 75 -12.53 4.01 13.23
C ARG A 75 -11.41 3.30 12.47
N VAL A 76 -11.76 2.53 11.45
CA VAL A 76 -10.76 1.88 10.57
C VAL A 76 -9.87 2.93 9.90
N ARG A 77 -10.45 3.99 9.32
CA ARG A 77 -9.65 5.07 8.70
C ARG A 77 -8.69 5.76 9.67
N ALA A 78 -9.05 5.90 10.94
CA ALA A 78 -8.16 6.46 11.97
C ALA A 78 -6.96 5.55 12.29
N CYS A 79 -7.06 4.24 12.04
CA CYS A 79 -5.98 3.27 12.23
C CYS A 79 -5.08 3.11 11.00
N LEU A 80 -5.43 3.73 9.87
CA LEU A 80 -4.79 3.52 8.57
C LEU A 80 -4.07 4.78 8.07
N GLY A 81 -2.81 4.62 7.65
CA GLY A 81 -2.12 5.57 6.78
C GLY A 81 -2.13 5.05 5.35
N VAL A 82 -2.77 5.78 4.43
CA VAL A 82 -3.01 5.27 3.09
C VAL A 82 -2.36 6.15 2.03
N LEU A 83 -1.51 5.54 1.18
CA LEU A 83 -1.10 6.10 -0.09
C LEU A 83 -1.90 5.42 -1.20
N PRO A 84 -2.92 6.05 -1.77
CA PRO A 84 -3.63 5.53 -2.93
C PRO A 84 -2.82 5.74 -4.21
N ASP A 85 -3.13 5.00 -5.27
CA ASP A 85 -2.55 5.18 -6.61
C ASP A 85 -2.70 6.63 -7.09
N ALA A 86 -3.89 7.22 -7.00
CA ALA A 86 -4.10 8.65 -7.25
C ALA A 86 -3.67 9.48 -6.03
N ARG A 87 -2.46 9.99 -6.04
CA ARG A 87 -1.81 10.65 -4.87
C ARG A 87 -2.46 11.95 -4.39
N GLY A 88 -3.25 12.64 -5.22
CA GLY A 88 -4.16 13.74 -4.85
C GLY A 88 -3.56 14.86 -4.00
N ILE A 89 -2.38 15.40 -4.38
CA ILE A 89 -1.74 16.49 -3.63
C ILE A 89 -2.34 17.84 -4.03
N TYR A 90 -2.57 18.72 -3.06
CA TYR A 90 -2.99 20.10 -3.32
C TYR A 90 -1.82 20.91 -3.87
N LYS A 91 -1.82 21.16 -5.18
CA LYS A 91 -0.72 21.78 -5.93
C LYS A 91 -0.36 23.19 -5.45
N ARG A 92 -1.36 23.98 -4.98
CA ARG A 92 -1.18 25.36 -4.50
C ARG A 92 -0.60 25.45 -3.09
N LEU A 93 -0.66 24.37 -2.32
CA LEU A 93 -0.09 24.28 -0.99
C LEU A 93 1.37 23.82 -1.06
N THR A 94 2.17 24.22 -0.08
CA THR A 94 3.49 23.64 0.16
C THR A 94 3.38 22.20 0.62
N ALA A 95 4.48 21.44 0.64
CA ALA A 95 4.46 20.10 1.21
C ALA A 95 4.07 20.13 2.70
N ARG A 96 4.60 21.09 3.46
CA ARG A 96 4.28 21.30 4.87
C ARG A 96 2.77 21.54 5.09
N GLU A 97 2.19 22.45 4.32
CA GLU A 97 0.76 22.74 4.37
C GLU A 97 -0.11 21.55 3.99
N ASN A 98 0.32 20.76 2.98
CA ASN A 98 -0.36 19.51 2.63
C ASN A 98 -0.38 18.52 3.81
N ILE A 99 0.74 18.35 4.51
CA ILE A 99 0.84 17.46 5.67
C ILE A 99 0.00 18.01 6.83
N ALA A 100 0.15 19.30 7.15
CA ALA A 100 -0.56 19.93 8.25
C ALA A 100 -2.07 19.87 8.08
N TYR A 101 -2.58 20.12 6.87
CA TYR A 101 -3.99 20.03 6.56
C TYR A 101 -4.58 18.64 6.89
N PHE A 102 -3.87 17.58 6.51
CA PHE A 102 -4.34 16.21 6.82
C PHE A 102 -4.18 15.85 8.30
N GLY A 103 -3.15 16.40 8.97
CA GLY A 103 -3.04 16.28 10.43
C GLY A 103 -4.24 16.90 11.16
N ALA A 104 -4.64 18.10 10.74
CA ALA A 104 -5.82 18.78 11.28
C ALA A 104 -7.13 18.02 11.00
N LEU A 105 -7.29 17.43 9.80
CA LEU A 105 -8.44 16.56 9.49
C LEU A 105 -8.51 15.31 10.38
N GLN A 106 -7.37 14.82 10.88
CA GLN A 106 -7.29 13.72 11.84
C GLN A 106 -7.45 14.18 13.30
N GLY A 107 -7.73 15.46 13.53
CA GLY A 107 -7.97 16.02 14.86
C GLY A 107 -6.70 16.27 15.69
N LEU A 108 -5.53 16.32 15.06
CA LEU A 108 -4.29 16.65 15.75
C LEU A 108 -4.20 18.16 16.02
N ASP A 109 -3.60 18.54 17.15
CA ASP A 109 -3.25 19.93 17.44
C ASP A 109 -2.01 20.38 16.64
N ASP A 110 -1.85 21.70 16.49
CA ASP A 110 -0.77 22.29 15.68
C ASP A 110 0.63 21.92 16.16
N ARG A 111 0.83 21.80 17.47
CA ARG A 111 2.11 21.41 18.06
C ARG A 111 2.49 20.00 17.67
N LEU A 112 1.56 19.06 17.77
CA LEU A 112 1.78 17.66 17.43
C LEU A 112 1.97 17.49 15.91
N ILE A 113 1.22 18.25 15.10
CA ILE A 113 1.39 18.31 13.65
C ILE A 113 2.80 18.76 13.30
N ALA A 114 3.28 19.87 13.90
CA ALA A 114 4.62 20.38 13.64
C ALA A 114 5.70 19.37 14.01
N GLU A 115 5.62 18.79 15.22
CA GLU A 115 6.57 17.78 15.70
C GLU A 115 6.65 16.57 14.76
N ARG A 116 5.49 16.01 14.40
CA ARG A 116 5.42 14.81 13.53
C ARG A 116 5.85 15.12 12.11
N THR A 117 5.53 16.33 11.60
CA THR A 117 5.98 16.78 10.28
C THR A 117 7.50 16.82 10.23
N GLU A 118 8.19 17.39 11.23
CA GLU A 118 9.65 17.42 11.24
C GLU A 118 10.29 16.02 11.29
N ARG A 119 9.72 15.08 12.03
CA ARG A 119 10.16 13.67 12.01
C ARG A 119 10.04 13.06 10.61
N LEU A 120 8.88 13.25 9.94
CA LEU A 120 8.64 12.75 8.59
C LEU A 120 9.51 13.42 7.54
N VAL A 121 9.76 14.73 7.68
CA VAL A 121 10.70 15.51 6.83
C VAL A 121 12.10 14.92 6.89
N SER A 122 12.55 14.56 8.09
CA SER A 122 13.87 13.93 8.26
C SER A 122 13.90 12.51 7.71
N ALA A 123 12.89 11.69 8.04
CA ALA A 123 12.83 10.27 7.64
C ALA A 123 12.67 10.08 6.12
N LEU A 124 11.96 10.99 5.44
CA LEU A 124 11.70 10.93 4.00
C LEU A 124 12.64 11.84 3.19
N ASP A 125 13.61 12.50 3.83
CA ASP A 125 14.53 13.42 3.17
C ASP A 125 13.79 14.48 2.32
N MET A 126 13.05 15.37 3.01
CA MET A 126 12.17 16.35 2.37
C MET A 126 12.63 17.81 2.61
N ARG A 127 13.77 18.03 3.30
CA ARG A 127 14.21 19.36 3.74
C ARG A 127 14.30 20.39 2.61
N ASP A 128 14.77 19.98 1.43
CA ASP A 128 15.01 20.87 0.28
C ASP A 128 13.73 21.39 -0.38
N PHE A 129 12.57 20.77 -0.09
CA PHE A 129 11.33 21.14 -0.78
C PHE A 129 10.11 21.24 0.14
N ILE A 130 10.25 21.03 1.45
CA ILE A 130 9.12 21.00 2.39
C ILE A 130 8.29 22.29 2.38
N ASP A 131 8.93 23.45 2.19
CA ASP A 131 8.29 24.76 2.16
C ASP A 131 8.05 25.30 0.72
N ARG A 132 8.27 24.46 -0.30
CA ARG A 132 7.94 24.76 -1.69
C ARG A 132 6.52 24.32 -2.02
N ARG A 133 5.84 25.07 -2.92
CA ARG A 133 4.53 24.68 -3.47
C ARG A 133 4.63 23.40 -4.29
N ALA A 134 3.64 22.52 -4.16
CA ALA A 134 3.63 21.20 -4.78
C ALA A 134 3.39 21.20 -6.30
N GLU A 135 3.07 22.36 -6.91
CA GLU A 135 2.78 22.48 -8.34
C GLU A 135 3.94 22.02 -9.23
N GLY A 136 5.19 22.32 -8.86
CA GLY A 136 6.40 21.94 -9.61
C GLY A 136 7.10 20.67 -9.10
N PHE A 137 6.45 19.84 -8.29
CA PHE A 137 7.09 18.67 -7.70
C PHE A 137 7.39 17.57 -8.73
N SER A 138 8.55 16.94 -8.61
CA SER A 138 8.86 15.67 -9.25
C SER A 138 7.92 14.56 -8.73
N GLN A 139 7.89 13.43 -9.42
CA GLN A 139 7.12 12.26 -8.98
C GLN A 139 7.56 11.80 -7.58
N GLY A 140 8.87 11.75 -7.32
CA GLY A 140 9.43 11.40 -6.01
C GLY A 140 9.00 12.36 -4.90
N GLN A 141 9.07 13.68 -5.14
CA GLN A 141 8.62 14.70 -4.19
C GLN A 141 7.12 14.57 -3.88
N ARG A 142 6.29 14.30 -4.89
CA ARG A 142 4.86 14.03 -4.71
C ARG A 142 4.62 12.80 -3.86
N THR A 143 5.35 11.71 -4.12
CA THR A 143 5.22 10.46 -3.35
C THR A 143 5.62 10.67 -1.90
N LYS A 144 6.79 11.27 -1.64
CA LYS A 144 7.25 11.59 -0.29
C LYS A 144 6.23 12.44 0.48
N THR A 145 5.69 13.50 -0.16
CA THR A 145 4.65 14.35 0.44
C THR A 145 3.36 13.58 0.74
N ALA A 146 2.93 12.70 -0.17
CA ALA A 146 1.72 11.91 0.01
C ALA A 146 1.88 10.86 1.12
N ILE A 147 3.06 10.25 1.26
CA ILE A 147 3.39 9.33 2.37
C ILE A 147 3.42 10.10 3.69
N ALA A 148 4.13 11.24 3.76
CA ALA A 148 4.17 12.06 4.97
C ALA A 148 2.78 12.47 5.43
N ARG A 149 1.95 12.92 4.50
CA ARG A 149 0.53 13.23 4.74
C ARG A 149 -0.27 12.05 5.29
N ALA A 150 -0.04 10.86 4.74
CA ALA A 150 -0.73 9.64 5.16
C ALA A 150 -0.31 9.18 6.56
N LEU A 151 0.89 9.57 7.03
CA LEU A 151 1.47 9.07 8.27
C LEU A 151 1.53 10.12 9.41
N VAL A 152 1.15 11.36 9.17
CA VAL A 152 1.22 12.44 10.17
C VAL A 152 0.44 12.13 11.46
N HIS A 153 -0.66 11.37 11.36
CA HIS A 153 -1.43 10.94 12.53
C HIS A 153 -0.86 9.68 13.22
N ALA A 154 0.33 9.20 12.77
CA ALA A 154 1.03 8.04 13.32
C ALA A 154 0.17 6.75 13.37
N PRO A 155 -0.42 6.32 12.26
CA PRO A 155 -1.27 5.12 12.21
C PRO A 155 -0.47 3.85 12.50
N ARG A 156 -1.15 2.82 13.02
CA ARG A 156 -0.55 1.49 13.25
C ARG A 156 -0.38 0.69 11.97
N ASN A 157 -1.24 0.92 10.99
CA ASN A 157 -1.26 0.18 9.73
C ASN A 157 -0.99 1.13 8.56
N VAL A 158 -0.07 0.74 7.67
CA VAL A 158 0.38 1.53 6.51
C VAL A 158 0.04 0.77 5.24
N LEU A 159 -0.82 1.34 4.39
CA LEU A 159 -1.23 0.76 3.11
C LEU A 159 -0.75 1.64 1.97
N LEU A 160 0.02 1.07 1.05
CA LEU A 160 0.61 1.80 -0.07
C LEU A 160 0.27 1.12 -1.40
N ASP A 161 -0.40 1.83 -2.29
CA ASP A 161 -0.74 1.32 -3.62
C ASP A 161 0.34 1.77 -4.62
N GLU A 162 1.12 0.82 -5.14
CA GLU A 162 2.23 1.03 -6.10
C GLU A 162 3.16 2.21 -5.70
N PRO A 163 3.75 2.21 -4.48
CA PRO A 163 4.45 3.37 -3.94
C PRO A 163 5.72 3.76 -4.72
N THR A 164 6.34 2.80 -5.40
CA THR A 164 7.60 2.97 -6.14
C THR A 164 7.39 3.32 -7.61
N ASN A 165 6.15 3.24 -8.10
CA ASN A 165 5.86 3.48 -9.52
C ASN A 165 6.29 4.88 -9.98
N GLY A 166 7.16 4.92 -11.01
CA GLY A 166 7.70 6.16 -11.60
C GLY A 166 8.73 6.87 -10.72
N LEU A 167 9.31 6.20 -9.73
CA LEU A 167 10.42 6.72 -8.94
C LEU A 167 11.78 6.34 -9.55
N ASP A 168 12.76 7.24 -9.38
CA ASP A 168 14.15 6.91 -9.66
C ASP A 168 14.73 5.94 -8.60
N VAL A 169 15.90 5.39 -8.91
CA VAL A 169 16.58 4.38 -8.07
C VAL A 169 16.88 4.91 -6.66
N MET A 170 17.30 6.18 -6.53
CA MET A 170 17.67 6.75 -5.23
C MET A 170 16.44 6.98 -4.37
N THR A 171 15.37 7.51 -4.95
CA THR A 171 14.09 7.70 -4.28
C THR A 171 13.47 6.36 -3.85
N THR A 172 13.52 5.33 -4.71
CA THR A 172 13.07 3.97 -4.39
C THR A 172 13.85 3.39 -3.21
N ARG A 173 15.19 3.58 -3.18
CA ARG A 173 16.04 3.13 -2.07
C ARG A 173 15.70 3.85 -0.76
N SER A 174 15.50 5.16 -0.81
CA SER A 174 15.09 5.96 0.36
C SER A 174 13.75 5.49 0.91
N LEU A 175 12.77 5.28 0.03
CA LEU A 175 11.46 4.75 0.42
C LEU A 175 11.55 3.36 1.06
N ARG A 176 12.38 2.46 0.51
CA ARG A 176 12.61 1.14 1.10
C ARG A 176 13.14 1.22 2.53
N ASN A 177 14.17 2.04 2.75
CA ASN A 177 14.72 2.25 4.10
C ASN A 177 13.66 2.77 5.06
N PHE A 178 12.85 3.74 4.62
CA PHE A 178 11.73 4.25 5.39
C PHE A 178 10.71 3.15 5.78
N LEU A 179 10.35 2.26 4.85
CA LEU A 179 9.42 1.15 5.14
C LEU A 179 10.02 0.13 6.12
N LEU A 180 11.32 -0.12 6.05
CA LEU A 180 12.03 -0.95 7.04
C LEU A 180 12.00 -0.33 8.43
N GLU A 181 12.12 0.99 8.55
CA GLU A 181 11.96 1.73 9.81
C GLU A 181 10.53 1.58 10.34
N GLN A 182 9.51 1.73 9.48
CA GLN A 182 8.10 1.54 9.89
C GLN A 182 7.86 0.12 10.42
N ARG A 183 8.45 -0.91 9.80
CA ARG A 183 8.41 -2.29 10.28
C ARG A 183 9.09 -2.42 11.64
N ALA A 184 10.28 -1.84 11.81
CA ALA A 184 11.04 -1.88 13.07
C ALA A 184 10.30 -1.18 14.22
N GLU A 185 9.46 -0.17 13.93
CA GLU A 185 8.56 0.46 14.90
C GLU A 185 7.33 -0.42 15.25
N GLY A 186 7.23 -1.63 14.69
CA GLY A 186 6.14 -2.58 14.96
C GLY A 186 4.88 -2.33 14.14
N ARG A 187 4.91 -1.49 13.12
CA ARG A 187 3.74 -1.22 12.27
C ARG A 187 3.45 -2.36 11.31
N CYS A 188 2.18 -2.56 11.02
CA CYS A 188 1.75 -3.39 9.89
C CYS A 188 1.94 -2.59 8.60
N VAL A 189 2.76 -3.08 7.67
CA VAL A 189 2.96 -2.45 6.36
C VAL A 189 2.45 -3.37 5.27
N LEU A 190 1.51 -2.90 4.47
CA LEU A 190 0.98 -3.61 3.29
C LEU A 190 1.17 -2.72 2.07
N PHE A 191 1.87 -3.20 1.05
CA PHE A 191 1.96 -2.46 -0.20
C PHE A 191 1.72 -3.35 -1.42
N SER A 192 1.14 -2.77 -2.47
CA SER A 192 1.02 -3.43 -3.76
C SER A 192 2.23 -3.13 -4.65
N SER A 193 2.61 -4.09 -5.46
CA SER A 193 3.56 -3.91 -6.56
C SER A 193 3.31 -4.94 -7.66
N HIS A 194 3.71 -4.59 -8.88
CA HIS A 194 3.86 -5.54 -9.98
C HIS A 194 5.34 -5.88 -10.23
N ILE A 195 6.27 -5.27 -9.46
CA ILE A 195 7.71 -5.45 -9.59
C ILE A 195 8.20 -6.47 -8.57
N MET A 196 8.45 -7.69 -9.05
CA MET A 196 8.91 -8.81 -8.24
C MET A 196 10.16 -8.49 -7.41
N GLN A 197 11.16 -7.86 -8.03
CA GLN A 197 12.45 -7.60 -7.38
C GLN A 197 12.34 -6.68 -6.17
N GLU A 198 11.36 -5.77 -6.16
CA GLU A 198 11.09 -4.91 -5.01
C GLU A 198 10.50 -5.71 -3.86
N VAL A 199 9.49 -6.53 -4.16
CA VAL A 199 8.78 -7.36 -3.18
C VAL A 199 9.73 -8.39 -2.57
N ALA A 200 10.54 -9.08 -3.39
CA ALA A 200 11.52 -10.05 -2.94
C ALA A 200 12.57 -9.52 -1.96
N ARG A 201 12.91 -8.22 -2.08
CA ARG A 201 13.96 -7.59 -1.25
C ARG A 201 13.43 -6.94 0.02
N LEU A 202 12.13 -6.69 0.09
CA LEU A 202 11.55 -5.85 1.13
C LEU A 202 10.56 -6.61 2.01
N CYS A 203 9.84 -7.59 1.45
CA CYS A 203 8.72 -8.22 2.13
C CYS A 203 9.13 -9.40 2.99
N ASP A 204 8.55 -9.47 4.17
CA ASP A 204 8.61 -10.65 5.05
C ASP A 204 7.59 -11.70 4.56
N ARG A 205 6.48 -11.26 3.96
CA ARG A 205 5.41 -12.10 3.39
C ARG A 205 4.95 -11.56 2.06
N ILE A 206 4.62 -12.43 1.13
CA ILE A 206 4.13 -12.10 -0.21
C ILE A 206 2.80 -12.80 -0.44
N VAL A 207 1.78 -12.03 -0.83
CA VAL A 207 0.48 -12.52 -1.29
C VAL A 207 0.41 -12.26 -2.78
N VAL A 208 0.36 -13.33 -3.57
CA VAL A 208 0.27 -13.23 -5.04
C VAL A 208 -1.19 -13.26 -5.45
N ILE A 209 -1.64 -12.19 -6.13
CA ILE A 209 -2.98 -12.11 -6.70
C ILE A 209 -2.91 -12.22 -8.23
N ALA A 210 -3.69 -13.13 -8.79
CA ALA A 210 -3.92 -13.25 -10.22
C ALA A 210 -5.40 -13.51 -10.49
N HIS A 211 -5.96 -12.88 -11.54
CA HIS A 211 -7.37 -13.05 -11.94
C HIS A 211 -8.38 -12.89 -10.80
N GLY A 212 -8.10 -12.00 -9.87
CA GLY A 212 -8.95 -11.74 -8.71
C GLY A 212 -8.85 -12.73 -7.55
N HIS A 213 -7.96 -13.71 -7.62
CA HIS A 213 -7.75 -14.74 -6.58
C HIS A 213 -6.35 -14.63 -5.96
N VAL A 214 -6.22 -15.07 -4.70
CA VAL A 214 -4.90 -15.37 -4.12
C VAL A 214 -4.45 -16.72 -4.69
N VAL A 215 -3.35 -16.71 -5.44
CA VAL A 215 -2.78 -17.91 -6.07
C VAL A 215 -1.57 -18.46 -5.30
N ALA A 216 -0.94 -17.63 -4.48
CA ALA A 216 0.13 -18.04 -3.58
C ALA A 216 0.23 -17.05 -2.40
N ASP A 217 0.61 -17.54 -1.21
CA ASP A 217 0.77 -16.74 0.00
C ASP A 217 1.82 -17.40 0.90
N GLY A 218 2.89 -16.67 1.26
CA GLY A 218 3.99 -17.18 2.07
C GLY A 218 5.17 -16.22 2.16
N THR A 219 6.22 -16.65 2.85
CA THR A 219 7.52 -15.96 2.78
C THR A 219 8.16 -16.16 1.40
N PRO A 220 9.13 -15.34 1.00
CA PRO A 220 9.86 -15.54 -0.26
C PRO A 220 10.45 -16.96 -0.39
N GLU A 221 10.93 -17.54 0.71
CA GLU A 221 11.49 -18.90 0.77
C GLU A 221 10.40 -19.95 0.57
N GLU A 222 9.30 -19.87 1.31
CA GLU A 222 8.16 -20.79 1.20
C GLU A 222 7.57 -20.79 -0.22
N LEU A 223 7.48 -19.62 -0.86
CA LEU A 223 6.97 -19.53 -2.23
C LEU A 223 7.91 -20.23 -3.24
N ARG A 224 9.23 -20.07 -3.12
CA ARG A 224 10.20 -20.80 -3.97
C ARG A 224 10.11 -22.30 -3.78
N GLU A 225 10.07 -22.75 -2.53
CA GLU A 225 10.04 -24.17 -2.19
C GLU A 225 8.73 -24.84 -2.64
N SER A 226 7.58 -24.21 -2.36
CA SER A 226 6.27 -24.76 -2.74
C SER A 226 6.07 -24.88 -4.24
N MET A 227 6.73 -24.00 -5.03
CA MET A 227 6.68 -24.04 -6.49
C MET A 227 7.82 -24.89 -7.09
N GLY A 228 8.81 -25.34 -6.28
CA GLY A 228 9.97 -26.10 -6.77
C GLY A 228 10.87 -25.29 -7.69
N CYS A 229 11.01 -23.97 -7.43
CA CYS A 229 11.76 -23.04 -8.27
C CYS A 229 13.04 -22.57 -7.58
N ALA A 230 14.10 -22.33 -8.38
CA ALA A 230 15.39 -21.87 -7.87
C ALA A 230 15.35 -20.40 -7.43
N ASN A 231 14.52 -19.58 -8.09
CA ASN A 231 14.34 -18.17 -7.80
C ASN A 231 12.86 -17.81 -7.66
N LEU A 232 12.59 -16.65 -7.08
CA LEU A 232 11.22 -16.18 -6.82
C LEU A 232 10.50 -15.76 -8.09
N GLU A 233 11.23 -15.34 -9.15
CA GLU A 233 10.65 -14.91 -10.42
C GLU A 233 9.99 -16.09 -11.14
N ASP A 234 10.66 -17.23 -11.22
CA ASP A 234 10.10 -18.46 -11.78
C ASP A 234 8.91 -18.96 -10.94
N ALA A 235 9.01 -18.84 -9.60
CA ALA A 235 7.90 -19.20 -8.71
C ALA A 235 6.65 -18.33 -8.95
N PHE A 236 6.85 -17.04 -9.18
CA PHE A 236 5.75 -16.13 -9.50
C PHE A 236 5.11 -16.43 -10.85
N VAL A 237 5.91 -16.60 -11.92
CA VAL A 237 5.43 -16.98 -13.26
C VAL A 237 4.61 -18.27 -13.17
N LYS A 238 5.12 -19.26 -12.45
CA LYS A 238 4.42 -20.53 -12.25
C LYS A 238 3.12 -20.38 -11.46
N ALA A 239 3.09 -19.50 -10.44
CA ALA A 239 1.92 -19.24 -9.62
C ALA A 239 0.79 -18.59 -10.42
N ILE A 240 1.08 -17.66 -11.33
CA ILE A 240 0.07 -17.00 -12.17
C ILE A 240 -0.35 -17.82 -13.39
N GLY A 241 0.37 -18.89 -13.73
CA GLY A 241 -0.05 -19.85 -14.76
C GLY A 241 0.15 -19.41 -16.22
N SER A 242 0.83 -18.29 -16.49
CA SER A 242 1.13 -17.85 -17.87
C SER A 242 2.29 -16.84 -17.93
N ASP A 243 3.07 -16.90 -19.01
CA ASP A 243 4.08 -15.89 -19.36
C ASP A 243 3.47 -14.56 -19.85
N GLU A 244 2.14 -14.48 -20.04
CA GLU A 244 1.45 -13.38 -20.70
C GLU A 244 1.33 -12.09 -19.86
N GLY A 245 1.68 -12.11 -18.60
CA GLY A 245 1.54 -10.94 -17.69
C GLY A 245 2.82 -10.12 -17.45
N LEU A 246 3.97 -10.53 -17.97
CA LEU A 246 5.28 -9.94 -17.63
C LEU A 246 5.76 -8.84 -18.60
N PHE A 247 5.11 -8.65 -19.74
CA PHE A 247 5.59 -7.78 -20.82
C PHE A 247 4.56 -6.75 -21.33
N ALA A 248 3.60 -6.32 -20.52
CA ALA A 248 2.64 -5.29 -20.90
C ALA A 248 2.88 -3.97 -20.14
#